data_85c1c0956e465f30878088dbf00c1758
#
_entry.id   85c1c0956e465f30878088dbf00c1758
#
_cell.length_a   1.000
_cell.length_b   1.000
_cell.length_c   1.000
_cell.angle_alpha   90.00
_cell.angle_beta   90.00
_cell.angle_gamma   90.00
#
_symmetry.space_group_name_H-M   'P 1'
#
loop_
_entity.id
_entity.type
_entity.pdbx_description
1 polymer ?
#
loop_
_entity_poly.entity_id
_entity_poly.type
_entity_poly.pdbx_seq_one_letter_code
_entity_poly.pdbx_strand_id
1 'polypeptide(L)'
;MSVYFDFSVFSGKYFDTAVLFYAMAVGVLTCLCASAIGVNLVLKRYSMIGDGLSHVGFLALAISALLGVASEDNIYVTIPVVTVAAFFLMWLSESGKLKGDAATALVSVGTVAAGYIIFGIAEAGSSEVCTGLFGASVLTMSAQDTWLCGVLCGLVILMYLLFFNRIFAVTFDGDFAKASGVGVRGCNMLLSAMVAATVVVGMKLIGSIMISAVIVIPAVTAMRLFKTFKAVVASSAVISVLCFVLGFLFAVTFVIQKPDSYMSGTVMLPVGATVVCFNIAALLTASIIRKVKQKRVK
;
A
#
# COMPACT_ATOMS: atom_id res chain seq x y z
N MET A 1 -9.81 -32.73 -2.07
CA MET A 1 -9.44 -31.34 -2.29
C MET A 1 -9.22 -31.18 -3.77
N SER A 2 -10.18 -30.57 -4.47
CA SER A 2 -10.04 -30.27 -5.90
C SER A 2 -9.65 -28.80 -6.06
N VAL A 3 -8.64 -28.57 -6.87
CA VAL A 3 -8.13 -27.24 -7.20
C VAL A 3 -8.41 -27.04 -8.68
N TYR A 4 -9.12 -25.97 -9.06
CA TYR A 4 -9.39 -25.67 -10.45
C TYR A 4 -9.47 -24.15 -10.70
N PHE A 5 -9.28 -23.76 -11.95
CA PHE A 5 -9.48 -22.39 -12.39
C PHE A 5 -10.93 -22.23 -12.84
N ASP A 6 -11.69 -21.37 -12.16
CA ASP A 6 -13.08 -21.11 -12.50
C ASP A 6 -13.20 -19.70 -13.11
N PHE A 7 -13.36 -19.64 -14.42
CA PHE A 7 -13.58 -18.39 -15.15
C PHE A 7 -15.04 -17.90 -15.07
N SER A 8 -15.97 -18.71 -14.52
CA SER A 8 -17.36 -18.29 -14.34
C SER A 8 -17.53 -17.18 -13.29
N VAL A 9 -16.47 -16.88 -12.54
CA VAL A 9 -16.42 -15.73 -11.61
C VAL A 9 -16.73 -14.43 -12.35
N PHE A 10 -16.25 -14.25 -13.58
CA PHE A 10 -16.52 -13.09 -14.42
C PHE A 10 -17.95 -13.06 -14.97
N SER A 11 -18.70 -14.15 -14.86
CA SER A 11 -20.11 -14.26 -15.25
C SER A 11 -21.10 -13.93 -14.13
N GLY A 12 -20.61 -13.37 -13.00
CA GLY A 12 -21.46 -12.96 -11.87
C GLY A 12 -21.88 -14.10 -10.93
N LYS A 13 -21.27 -15.27 -11.04
CA LYS A 13 -21.63 -16.46 -10.23
C LYS A 13 -21.35 -16.30 -8.74
N TYR A 14 -20.26 -15.61 -8.37
CA TYR A 14 -19.82 -15.44 -6.98
C TYR A 14 -19.86 -13.98 -6.53
N PHE A 15 -19.60 -13.04 -7.43
CA PHE A 15 -19.61 -11.61 -7.18
C PHE A 15 -20.26 -10.85 -8.32
N ASP A 16 -20.87 -9.70 -8.01
CA ASP A 16 -21.33 -8.79 -9.04
C ASP A 16 -20.15 -8.31 -9.90
N THR A 17 -20.30 -8.39 -11.22
CA THR A 17 -19.27 -7.95 -12.17
C THR A 17 -18.87 -6.48 -11.98
N ALA A 18 -19.81 -5.64 -11.54
CA ALA A 18 -19.54 -4.25 -11.22
C ALA A 18 -18.56 -4.10 -10.05
N VAL A 19 -18.72 -4.89 -8.98
CA VAL A 19 -17.82 -4.88 -7.81
C VAL A 19 -16.40 -5.29 -8.20
N LEU A 20 -16.25 -6.34 -9.02
CA LEU A 20 -14.93 -6.75 -9.52
C LEU A 20 -14.26 -5.64 -10.34
N PHE A 21 -15.02 -4.97 -11.21
CA PHE A 21 -14.50 -3.88 -12.03
C PHE A 21 -14.04 -2.68 -11.16
N TYR A 22 -14.86 -2.27 -10.20
CA TYR A 22 -14.51 -1.19 -9.27
C TYR A 22 -13.28 -1.54 -8.43
N ALA A 23 -13.23 -2.76 -7.89
CA ALA A 23 -12.09 -3.26 -7.13
C ALA A 23 -10.79 -3.24 -7.95
N MET A 24 -10.86 -3.67 -9.21
CA MET A 24 -9.71 -3.64 -10.12
C MET A 24 -9.27 -2.22 -10.46
N ALA A 25 -10.22 -1.32 -10.76
CA ALA A 25 -9.92 0.06 -11.12
C ALA A 25 -9.24 0.82 -9.96
N VAL A 26 -9.81 0.74 -8.74
CA VAL A 26 -9.21 1.41 -7.58
C VAL A 26 -7.89 0.76 -7.17
N GLY A 27 -7.77 -0.56 -7.28
CA GLY A 27 -6.52 -1.27 -7.02
C GLY A 27 -5.39 -0.84 -7.97
N VAL A 28 -5.67 -0.68 -9.26
CA VAL A 28 -4.71 -0.15 -10.25
C VAL A 28 -4.30 1.28 -9.89
N LEU A 29 -5.25 2.16 -9.55
CA LEU A 29 -4.95 3.53 -9.13
C LEU A 29 -4.09 3.57 -7.87
N THR A 30 -4.41 2.73 -6.88
CA THR A 30 -3.61 2.61 -5.65
C THR A 30 -2.19 2.13 -5.93
N CYS A 31 -2.03 1.16 -6.83
CA CYS A 31 -0.71 0.67 -7.24
C CYS A 31 0.12 1.73 -7.96
N LEU A 32 -0.52 2.57 -8.78
CA LEU A 32 0.13 3.73 -9.43
C LEU A 32 0.61 4.74 -8.38
N CYS A 33 -0.23 5.12 -7.42
CA CYS A 33 0.15 6.01 -6.31
C CYS A 33 1.31 5.43 -5.51
N ALA A 34 1.16 4.18 -5.05
CA ALA A 34 2.11 3.49 -4.20
C ALA A 34 3.49 3.38 -4.88
N SER A 35 3.53 3.01 -6.15
CA SER A 35 4.77 2.86 -6.91
C SER A 35 5.48 4.18 -7.18
N ALA A 36 4.74 5.24 -7.51
CA ALA A 36 5.30 6.56 -7.77
C ALA A 36 5.94 7.17 -6.51
N ILE A 37 5.23 7.09 -5.38
CA ILE A 37 5.72 7.56 -4.08
C ILE A 37 6.84 6.63 -3.56
N GLY A 38 6.73 5.33 -3.76
CA GLY A 38 7.67 4.32 -3.30
C GLY A 38 9.10 4.57 -3.80
N VAL A 39 9.27 5.02 -5.04
CA VAL A 39 10.59 5.38 -5.58
C VAL A 39 11.26 6.48 -4.75
N ASN A 40 10.52 7.53 -4.38
CA ASN A 40 11.05 8.62 -3.57
C ASN A 40 11.36 8.18 -2.14
N LEU A 41 10.51 7.34 -1.55
CA LEU A 41 10.71 6.81 -0.19
C LEU A 41 11.96 5.92 -0.12
N VAL A 42 12.15 5.02 -1.08
CA VAL A 42 13.32 4.14 -1.13
C VAL A 42 14.60 4.95 -1.32
N LEU A 43 14.61 5.97 -2.19
CA LEU A 43 15.76 6.86 -2.40
C LEU A 43 16.10 7.67 -1.14
N LYS A 44 15.10 8.13 -0.40
CA LYS A 44 15.29 8.84 0.88
C LYS A 44 15.60 7.94 2.07
N ARG A 45 15.69 6.62 1.88
CA ARG A 45 15.87 5.62 2.96
C ARG A 45 14.74 5.60 4.00
N TYR A 46 13.52 5.82 3.54
CA TYR A 46 12.27 5.70 4.30
C TYR A 46 11.44 4.51 3.84
N SER A 47 12.10 3.40 3.49
CA SER A 47 11.41 2.23 2.93
C SER A 47 10.39 1.61 3.89
N MET A 48 10.62 1.74 5.20
CA MET A 48 9.73 1.17 6.22
C MET A 48 8.54 2.07 6.60
N ILE A 49 8.44 3.30 6.05
CA ILE A 49 7.39 4.25 6.47
C ILE A 49 5.97 3.75 6.14
N GLY A 50 5.81 3.00 5.04
CA GLY A 50 4.54 2.38 4.68
C GLY A 50 4.07 1.37 5.73
N ASP A 51 5.00 0.57 6.26
CA ASP A 51 4.74 -0.39 7.33
C ASP A 51 4.36 0.31 8.64
N GLY A 52 5.14 1.29 9.07
CA GLY A 52 4.85 2.07 10.27
C GLY A 52 3.49 2.76 10.22
N LEU A 53 3.15 3.39 9.10
CA LEU A 53 1.87 4.07 8.94
C LEU A 53 0.69 3.08 8.83
N SER A 54 0.90 1.88 8.31
CA SER A 54 -0.14 0.85 8.30
C SER A 54 -0.49 0.38 9.72
N HIS A 55 0.49 0.31 10.61
CA HIS A 55 0.25 0.02 12.03
C HIS A 55 -0.41 1.18 12.77
N VAL A 56 -0.12 2.43 12.40
CA VAL A 56 -0.89 3.60 12.86
C VAL A 56 -2.35 3.51 12.38
N GLY A 57 -2.57 3.05 11.15
CA GLY A 57 -3.92 2.79 10.63
C GLY A 57 -4.68 1.75 11.46
N PHE A 58 -3.99 0.69 11.91
CA PHE A 58 -4.58 -0.29 12.84
C PHE A 58 -4.98 0.35 14.18
N LEU A 59 -4.14 1.23 14.74
CA LEU A 59 -4.50 2.01 15.92
C LEU A 59 -5.73 2.92 15.67
N ALA A 60 -5.80 3.55 14.50
CA ALA A 60 -6.94 4.39 14.13
C ALA A 60 -8.25 3.60 14.03
N LEU A 61 -8.19 2.36 13.53
CA LEU A 61 -9.34 1.44 13.53
C LEU A 61 -9.75 1.07 14.95
N ALA A 62 -8.79 0.83 15.85
CA ALA A 62 -9.08 0.57 17.26
C ALA A 62 -9.77 1.76 17.95
N ILE A 63 -9.33 2.98 17.65
CA ILE A 63 -9.96 4.22 18.13
C ILE A 63 -11.38 4.34 17.56
N SER A 64 -11.60 4.05 16.28
CA SER A 64 -12.93 4.04 15.68
C SER A 64 -13.86 3.06 16.36
N ALA A 65 -13.40 1.84 16.66
CA ALA A 65 -14.17 0.83 17.38
C ALA A 65 -14.56 1.31 18.81
N LEU A 66 -13.61 1.93 19.52
CA LEU A 66 -13.87 2.50 20.85
C LEU A 66 -14.90 3.64 20.83
N LEU A 67 -14.91 4.45 19.76
CA LEU A 67 -15.87 5.54 19.57
C LEU A 67 -17.23 5.06 19.06
N GLY A 68 -17.38 3.76 18.77
CA GLY A 68 -18.61 3.20 18.21
C GLY A 68 -18.91 3.67 16.78
N VAL A 69 -17.90 4.09 16.02
CA VAL A 69 -18.04 4.52 14.62
C VAL A 69 -18.28 3.29 13.77
N ALA A 70 -19.31 3.31 12.92
CA ALA A 70 -19.62 2.22 12.01
C ALA A 70 -18.41 1.86 11.12
N SER A 71 -18.27 0.58 10.79
CA SER A 71 -17.14 0.08 9.98
C SER A 71 -17.02 0.75 8.61
N GLU A 72 -18.12 1.23 8.06
CA GLU A 72 -18.15 1.99 6.79
C GLU A 72 -17.53 3.39 6.95
N ASP A 73 -17.69 4.04 8.10
CA ASP A 73 -17.24 5.41 8.36
C ASP A 73 -15.83 5.49 8.97
N ASN A 74 -15.17 4.36 9.20
CA ASN A 74 -13.82 4.29 9.80
C ASN A 74 -12.78 5.11 9.02
N ILE A 75 -12.99 5.37 7.73
CA ILE A 75 -12.06 6.11 6.88
C ILE A 75 -11.93 7.57 7.33
N TYR A 76 -13.01 8.17 7.86
CA TYR A 76 -13.02 9.56 8.34
C TYR A 76 -12.18 9.75 9.62
N VAL A 77 -12.03 8.70 10.43
CA VAL A 77 -11.14 8.70 11.59
C VAL A 77 -9.71 8.31 11.20
N THR A 78 -9.57 7.34 10.29
CA THR A 78 -8.27 6.80 9.89
C THR A 78 -7.42 7.83 9.13
N ILE A 79 -7.99 8.59 8.20
CA ILE A 79 -7.26 9.60 7.41
C ILE A 79 -6.57 10.63 8.30
N PRO A 80 -7.24 11.34 9.20
CA PRO A 80 -6.58 12.36 10.02
C PRO A 80 -5.54 11.76 10.97
N VAL A 81 -5.82 10.62 11.60
CA VAL A 81 -4.88 9.96 12.53
C VAL A 81 -3.59 9.56 11.80
N VAL A 82 -3.71 8.89 10.66
CA VAL A 82 -2.54 8.47 9.87
C VAL A 82 -1.79 9.68 9.30
N THR A 83 -2.50 10.73 8.90
CA THR A 83 -1.87 11.96 8.39
C THR A 83 -1.07 12.67 9.47
N VAL A 84 -1.61 12.81 10.67
CA VAL A 84 -0.89 13.40 11.82
C VAL A 84 0.33 12.57 12.16
N ALA A 85 0.22 11.24 12.17
CA ALA A 85 1.34 10.35 12.43
C ALA A 85 2.42 10.42 11.32
N ALA A 86 2.03 10.57 10.07
CA ALA A 86 2.96 10.75 8.96
C ALA A 86 3.77 12.05 9.09
N PHE A 87 3.12 13.14 9.48
CA PHE A 87 3.81 14.41 9.77
C PHE A 87 4.73 14.29 10.99
N PHE A 88 4.27 13.61 12.03
CA PHE A 88 5.09 13.37 13.22
C PHE A 88 6.34 12.54 12.91
N LEU A 89 6.20 11.46 12.14
CA LEU A 89 7.33 10.63 11.68
C LEU A 89 8.34 11.43 10.87
N MET A 90 7.84 12.27 9.94
CA MET A 90 8.70 13.11 9.12
C MET A 90 9.45 14.15 9.97
N TRP A 91 8.74 14.82 10.86
CA TRP A 91 9.34 15.78 11.78
C TRP A 91 10.40 15.12 12.69
N LEU A 92 10.11 13.93 13.22
CA LEU A 92 11.03 13.19 14.08
C LEU A 92 12.32 12.81 13.33
N SER A 93 12.19 12.43 12.09
CA SER A 93 13.31 12.08 11.24
C SER A 93 14.13 13.29 10.79
N GLU A 94 13.48 14.42 10.45
CA GLU A 94 14.17 15.67 10.10
C GLU A 94 14.90 16.31 11.29
N SER A 95 14.44 16.07 12.51
CA SER A 95 15.09 16.57 13.72
C SER A 95 16.48 15.95 13.99
N GLY A 96 16.87 14.92 13.22
CA GLY A 96 18.17 14.23 13.34
C GLY A 96 18.36 13.39 14.60
N LYS A 97 17.36 13.35 15.49
CA LYS A 97 17.44 12.59 16.76
C LYS A 97 17.37 11.07 16.53
N LEU A 98 16.61 10.64 15.50
CA LEU A 98 16.46 9.25 15.12
C LEU A 98 16.56 9.12 13.60
N LYS A 99 17.21 8.05 13.12
CA LYS A 99 17.19 7.70 11.69
C LYS A 99 15.76 7.30 11.30
N GLY A 100 15.34 7.61 10.07
CA GLY A 100 13.97 7.40 9.58
C GLY A 100 13.41 6.01 9.86
N ASP A 101 14.19 4.96 9.57
CA ASP A 101 13.74 3.57 9.81
C ASP A 101 13.61 3.24 11.32
N ALA A 102 14.47 3.79 12.19
CA ALA A 102 14.36 3.59 13.64
C ALA A 102 13.14 4.33 14.23
N ALA A 103 12.88 5.56 13.76
CA ALA A 103 11.68 6.30 14.14
C ALA A 103 10.40 5.55 13.72
N THR A 104 10.38 5.02 12.51
CA THR A 104 9.26 4.23 11.99
C THR A 104 9.05 2.96 12.80
N ALA A 105 10.11 2.21 13.13
CA ALA A 105 10.01 1.00 13.94
C ALA A 105 9.45 1.27 15.33
N LEU A 106 9.89 2.36 15.99
CA LEU A 106 9.39 2.75 17.31
C LEU A 106 7.88 3.07 17.28
N VAL A 107 7.46 3.87 16.30
CA VAL A 107 6.05 4.22 16.12
C VAL A 107 5.22 2.99 15.77
N SER A 108 5.72 2.12 14.88
CA SER A 108 5.07 0.86 14.50
C SER A 108 4.75 -0.02 15.70
N VAL A 109 5.76 -0.35 16.51
CA VAL A 109 5.58 -1.22 17.68
C VAL A 109 4.68 -0.55 18.73
N GLY A 110 4.86 0.74 18.98
CA GLY A 110 4.04 1.48 19.94
C GLY A 110 2.56 1.54 19.54
N THR A 111 2.28 1.78 18.27
CA THR A 111 0.89 1.88 17.78
C THR A 111 0.18 0.53 17.72
N VAL A 112 0.91 -0.55 17.37
CA VAL A 112 0.35 -1.91 17.44
C VAL A 112 -0.01 -2.28 18.89
N ALA A 113 0.89 -2.04 19.84
CA ALA A 113 0.64 -2.32 21.25
C ALA A 113 -0.55 -1.51 21.79
N ALA A 114 -0.61 -0.21 21.50
CA ALA A 114 -1.73 0.63 21.88
C ALA A 114 -3.05 0.19 21.21
N GLY A 115 -3.00 -0.17 19.94
CA GLY A 115 -4.15 -0.67 19.19
C GLY A 115 -4.76 -1.93 19.80
N TYR A 116 -3.91 -2.90 20.18
CA TYR A 116 -4.37 -4.11 20.85
C TYR A 116 -5.02 -3.84 22.21
N ILE A 117 -4.45 -2.91 22.99
CA ILE A 117 -5.03 -2.52 24.29
C ILE A 117 -6.42 -1.89 24.07
N ILE A 118 -6.55 -0.98 23.10
CA ILE A 118 -7.80 -0.29 22.80
C ILE A 118 -8.86 -1.26 22.27
N PHE A 119 -8.49 -2.18 21.37
CA PHE A 119 -9.43 -3.23 20.92
C PHE A 119 -9.90 -4.12 22.04
N GLY A 120 -9.02 -4.45 23.02
CA GLY A 120 -9.41 -5.18 24.22
C GLY A 120 -10.40 -4.44 25.10
N ILE A 121 -10.26 -3.09 25.19
CA ILE A 121 -11.20 -2.23 25.96
C ILE A 121 -12.54 -2.08 25.22
N ALA A 122 -12.49 -1.99 23.88
CA ALA A 122 -13.68 -1.84 23.04
C ALA A 122 -14.50 -3.12 22.90
N GLU A 123 -14.05 -4.25 23.54
CA GLU A 123 -14.65 -5.59 23.41
C GLU A 123 -14.86 -6.01 21.94
N ALA A 124 -14.00 -5.50 21.03
CA ALA A 124 -14.07 -5.80 19.62
C ALA A 124 -13.75 -7.26 19.35
N GLY A 125 -14.52 -7.89 18.49
CA GLY A 125 -14.35 -9.30 18.15
C GLY A 125 -13.00 -9.58 17.49
N SER A 126 -12.45 -10.79 17.69
CA SER A 126 -11.19 -11.21 17.08
C SER A 126 -11.19 -11.11 15.54
N SER A 127 -12.36 -11.23 14.91
CA SER A 127 -12.54 -11.04 13.47
C SER A 127 -12.29 -9.61 13.03
N GLU A 128 -12.68 -8.61 13.82
CA GLU A 128 -12.44 -7.18 13.50
C GLU A 128 -10.96 -6.83 13.60
N VAL A 129 -10.27 -7.38 14.60
CA VAL A 129 -8.82 -7.24 14.77
C VAL A 129 -8.08 -7.84 13.57
N CYS A 130 -8.45 -9.05 13.16
CA CYS A 130 -7.87 -9.72 11.99
C CYS A 130 -8.14 -8.92 10.70
N THR A 131 -9.36 -8.44 10.51
CA THR A 131 -9.74 -7.64 9.34
C THR A 131 -8.96 -6.33 9.29
N GLY A 132 -8.75 -5.67 10.44
CA GLY A 132 -7.93 -4.45 10.53
C GLY A 132 -6.46 -4.67 10.16
N LEU A 133 -5.86 -5.79 10.56
CA LEU A 133 -4.46 -6.11 10.26
C LEU A 133 -4.24 -6.65 8.84
N PHE A 134 -5.08 -7.59 8.42
CA PHE A 134 -4.89 -8.30 7.14
C PHE A 134 -5.69 -7.68 5.99
N GLY A 135 -6.53 -6.71 6.28
CA GLY A 135 -7.40 -6.01 5.34
C GLY A 135 -8.74 -6.71 5.11
N ALA A 136 -9.75 -5.90 4.89
CA ALA A 136 -11.00 -6.38 4.32
C ALA A 136 -10.72 -6.90 2.90
N SER A 137 -11.50 -7.87 2.46
CA SER A 137 -11.40 -8.29 1.06
C SER A 137 -11.76 -7.12 0.15
N VAL A 138 -10.95 -6.86 -0.86
CA VAL A 138 -11.25 -5.88 -1.94
C VAL A 138 -12.67 -6.08 -2.49
N LEU A 139 -13.18 -7.30 -2.37
CA LEU A 139 -14.48 -7.73 -2.90
C LEU A 139 -15.67 -7.37 -1.98
N THR A 140 -15.44 -6.84 -0.79
CA THR A 140 -16.48 -6.44 0.17
C THR A 140 -16.62 -4.92 0.31
N MET A 141 -15.94 -4.15 -0.53
CA MET A 141 -16.00 -2.68 -0.47
C MET A 141 -17.35 -2.13 -0.91
N SER A 142 -17.83 -1.14 -0.15
CA SER A 142 -18.98 -0.32 -0.55
C SER A 142 -18.68 0.53 -1.78
N ALA A 143 -19.68 0.82 -2.60
CA ALA A 143 -19.57 1.73 -3.75
C ALA A 143 -19.11 3.15 -3.29
N GLN A 144 -19.50 3.59 -2.09
CA GLN A 144 -19.12 4.86 -1.51
C GLN A 144 -17.62 4.90 -1.16
N ASP A 145 -17.09 3.82 -0.53
CA ASP A 145 -15.67 3.69 -0.24
C ASP A 145 -14.83 3.67 -1.52
N THR A 146 -15.31 2.97 -2.54
CA THR A 146 -14.66 2.89 -3.86
C THR A 146 -14.49 4.26 -4.49
N TRP A 147 -15.55 5.07 -4.48
CA TRP A 147 -15.51 6.43 -5.00
C TRP A 147 -14.54 7.32 -4.23
N LEU A 148 -14.60 7.28 -2.91
CA LEU A 148 -13.72 8.07 -2.04
C LEU A 148 -12.24 7.68 -2.24
N CYS A 149 -11.94 6.39 -2.30
CA CYS A 149 -10.60 5.89 -2.58
C CYS A 149 -10.12 6.31 -3.98
N GLY A 150 -10.98 6.27 -4.98
CA GLY A 150 -10.67 6.72 -6.34
C GLY A 150 -10.33 8.20 -6.41
N VAL A 151 -11.11 9.05 -5.74
CA VAL A 151 -10.85 10.50 -5.65
C VAL A 151 -9.54 10.79 -4.92
N LEU A 152 -9.27 10.13 -3.79
CA LEU A 152 -8.01 10.29 -3.06
C LEU A 152 -6.80 9.88 -3.90
N CYS A 153 -6.86 8.74 -4.58
CA CYS A 153 -5.79 8.31 -5.48
C CYS A 153 -5.59 9.30 -6.64
N GLY A 154 -6.67 9.77 -7.25
CA GLY A 154 -6.61 10.78 -8.31
C GLY A 154 -5.95 12.07 -7.83
N LEU A 155 -6.29 12.54 -6.64
CA LEU A 155 -5.67 13.72 -6.02
C LEU A 155 -4.17 13.50 -5.77
N VAL A 156 -3.78 12.33 -5.25
CA VAL A 156 -2.37 11.99 -5.00
C VAL A 156 -1.57 11.96 -6.31
N ILE A 157 -2.10 11.33 -7.37
CA ILE A 157 -1.44 11.30 -8.68
C ILE A 157 -1.31 12.72 -9.24
N LEU A 158 -2.37 13.51 -9.18
CA LEU A 158 -2.36 14.90 -9.65
C LEU A 158 -1.30 15.73 -8.91
N MET A 159 -1.27 15.68 -7.59
CA MET A 159 -0.27 16.36 -6.76
C MET A 159 1.15 15.87 -7.07
N TYR A 160 1.33 14.55 -7.25
CA TYR A 160 2.63 14.01 -7.62
C TYR A 160 3.12 14.54 -8.98
N LEU A 161 2.25 14.61 -9.98
CA LEU A 161 2.60 15.12 -11.31
C LEU A 161 2.88 16.63 -11.29
N LEU A 162 2.08 17.43 -10.58
CA LEU A 162 2.27 18.87 -10.46
C LEU A 162 3.59 19.23 -9.77
N PHE A 163 3.94 18.50 -8.72
CA PHE A 163 5.14 18.76 -7.92
C PHE A 163 6.32 17.85 -8.26
N PHE A 164 6.24 17.07 -9.35
CA PHE A 164 7.24 16.09 -9.75
C PHE A 164 8.68 16.64 -9.72
N ASN A 165 8.93 17.80 -10.34
CA ASN A 165 10.26 18.38 -10.42
C ASN A 165 10.78 18.85 -9.05
N ARG A 166 9.89 19.36 -8.19
CA ARG A 166 10.26 19.79 -6.82
C ARG A 166 10.54 18.58 -5.93
N ILE A 167 9.70 17.55 -6.00
CA ILE A 167 9.88 16.29 -5.28
C ILE A 167 11.19 15.63 -5.71
N PHE A 168 11.49 15.60 -7.02
CA PHE A 168 12.75 15.11 -7.54
C PHE A 168 13.95 15.83 -6.93
N ALA A 169 13.99 17.17 -6.99
CA ALA A 169 15.09 17.98 -6.46
C ALA A 169 15.31 17.70 -4.96
N VAL A 170 14.24 17.72 -4.16
CA VAL A 170 14.29 17.48 -2.71
C VAL A 170 14.65 16.03 -2.36
N THR A 171 14.38 15.08 -3.26
CA THR A 171 14.70 13.65 -3.03
C THR A 171 16.19 13.38 -3.21
N PHE A 172 16.85 14.03 -4.16
CA PHE A 172 18.27 13.83 -4.46
C PHE A 172 19.20 14.68 -3.61
N ASP A 173 18.89 15.97 -3.47
CA ASP A 173 19.71 16.91 -2.72
C ASP A 173 18.83 18.01 -2.11
N GLY A 174 18.51 17.85 -0.82
CA GLY A 174 17.71 18.80 -0.08
C GLY A 174 18.41 20.15 0.14
N ASP A 175 19.72 20.16 0.30
CA ASP A 175 20.48 21.39 0.52
C ASP A 175 20.60 22.20 -0.75
N PHE A 176 20.86 21.56 -1.88
CA PHE A 176 20.82 22.20 -3.19
C PHE A 176 19.41 22.73 -3.53
N ALA A 177 18.37 21.94 -3.28
CA ALA A 177 17.00 22.36 -3.50
C ALA A 177 16.65 23.60 -2.66
N LYS A 178 17.09 23.65 -1.41
CA LYS A 178 16.92 24.82 -0.54
C LYS A 178 17.67 26.04 -1.06
N ALA A 179 18.91 25.87 -1.51
CA ALA A 179 19.70 26.94 -2.11
C ALA A 179 19.07 27.48 -3.42
N SER A 180 18.37 26.60 -4.17
CA SER A 180 17.63 26.96 -5.38
C SER A 180 16.24 27.56 -5.11
N GLY A 181 15.91 27.89 -3.85
CA GLY A 181 14.64 28.51 -3.47
C GLY A 181 13.45 27.57 -3.36
N VAL A 182 13.67 26.24 -3.41
CA VAL A 182 12.60 25.25 -3.21
C VAL A 182 12.33 25.08 -1.71
N GLY A 183 11.08 25.22 -1.29
CA GLY A 183 10.66 25.00 0.07
C GLY A 183 10.72 23.52 0.47
N VAL A 184 11.89 23.04 0.89
CA VAL A 184 12.15 21.62 1.20
C VAL A 184 11.18 21.07 2.24
N ARG A 185 10.91 21.84 3.32
CA ARG A 185 9.97 21.43 4.37
C ARG A 185 8.55 21.25 3.84
N GLY A 186 8.08 22.17 3.00
CA GLY A 186 6.76 22.06 2.36
C GLY A 186 6.65 20.85 1.43
N CYS A 187 7.69 20.57 0.63
CA CYS A 187 7.72 19.37 -0.22
C CYS A 187 7.73 18.07 0.59
N ASN A 188 8.45 18.04 1.72
CA ASN A 188 8.46 16.88 2.60
C ASN A 188 7.11 16.67 3.27
N MET A 189 6.45 17.74 3.74
CA MET A 189 5.08 17.66 4.29
C MET A 189 4.08 17.19 3.23
N LEU A 190 4.18 17.68 2.01
CA LEU A 190 3.34 17.22 0.90
C LEU A 190 3.57 15.72 0.63
N LEU A 191 4.82 15.29 0.56
CA LEU A 191 5.15 13.87 0.36
C LEU A 191 4.59 13.00 1.49
N SER A 192 4.69 13.44 2.76
CA SER A 192 4.11 12.73 3.90
C SER A 192 2.59 12.60 3.81
N ALA A 193 1.90 13.67 3.43
CA ALA A 193 0.44 13.64 3.24
C ALA A 193 0.04 12.67 2.11
N MET A 194 0.79 12.67 1.00
CA MET A 194 0.56 11.73 -0.11
C MET A 194 0.80 10.28 0.32
N VAL A 195 1.85 10.01 1.10
CA VAL A 195 2.11 8.68 1.67
C VAL A 195 0.97 8.25 2.57
N ALA A 196 0.53 9.13 3.49
CA ALA A 196 -0.57 8.84 4.40
C ALA A 196 -1.85 8.48 3.64
N ALA A 197 -2.25 9.29 2.67
CA ALA A 197 -3.42 9.04 1.84
C ALA A 197 -3.32 7.69 1.10
N THR A 198 -2.16 7.41 0.49
CA THR A 198 -1.92 6.15 -0.24
C THR A 198 -1.96 4.94 0.68
N VAL A 199 -1.38 5.05 1.89
CA VAL A 199 -1.39 3.96 2.88
C VAL A 199 -2.81 3.68 3.38
N VAL A 200 -3.61 4.72 3.69
CA VAL A 200 -4.99 4.54 4.16
C VAL A 200 -5.85 3.85 3.09
N VAL A 201 -5.77 4.31 1.83
CA VAL A 201 -6.48 3.67 0.73
C VAL A 201 -6.01 2.23 0.51
N GLY A 202 -4.70 2.02 0.45
CA GLY A 202 -4.12 0.70 0.24
C GLY A 202 -4.42 -0.28 1.37
N MET A 203 -4.49 0.21 2.61
CA MET A 203 -4.84 -0.60 3.77
C MET A 203 -6.29 -1.09 3.71
N LYS A 204 -7.24 -0.24 3.30
CA LYS A 204 -8.63 -0.64 3.09
C LYS A 204 -8.78 -1.66 1.94
N LEU A 205 -8.00 -1.52 0.88
CA LEU A 205 -8.10 -2.37 -0.31
C LEU A 205 -7.36 -3.70 -0.14
N ILE A 206 -6.10 -3.66 0.26
CA ILE A 206 -5.16 -4.78 0.12
C ILE A 206 -4.75 -5.31 1.50
N GLY A 207 -4.92 -4.48 2.54
CA GLY A 207 -4.49 -4.77 3.91
C GLY A 207 -3.21 -4.07 4.33
N SER A 208 -3.06 -3.90 5.65
CA SER A 208 -1.97 -3.13 6.24
C SER A 208 -0.59 -3.72 5.92
N ILE A 209 -0.44 -5.03 5.98
CA ILE A 209 0.84 -5.72 5.76
C ILE A 209 1.27 -5.66 4.29
N MET A 210 0.31 -5.60 3.37
CA MET A 210 0.61 -5.72 1.95
C MET A 210 0.89 -4.41 1.25
N ILE A 211 0.36 -3.29 1.78
CA ILE A 211 0.60 -1.98 1.17
C ILE A 211 2.08 -1.61 1.19
N SER A 212 2.80 -1.98 2.25
CA SER A 212 4.25 -1.76 2.36
C SER A 212 5.03 -2.47 1.25
N ALA A 213 4.66 -3.71 0.95
CA ALA A 213 5.27 -4.49 -0.13
C ALA A 213 5.03 -3.85 -1.50
N VAL A 214 3.79 -3.38 -1.76
CA VAL A 214 3.41 -2.73 -3.03
C VAL A 214 4.10 -1.38 -3.21
N ILE A 215 4.40 -0.64 -2.14
CA ILE A 215 5.18 0.61 -2.19
C ILE A 215 6.65 0.32 -2.53
N VAL A 216 7.28 -0.66 -1.86
CA VAL A 216 8.74 -0.84 -1.89
C VAL A 216 9.20 -1.75 -3.02
N ILE A 217 8.57 -2.92 -3.22
CA ILE A 217 9.09 -3.94 -4.11
C ILE A 217 9.15 -3.50 -5.57
N PRO A 218 8.10 -2.88 -6.18
CA PRO A 218 8.17 -2.39 -7.55
C PRO A 218 9.25 -1.31 -7.74
N ALA A 219 9.41 -0.41 -6.76
CA ALA A 219 10.42 0.63 -6.79
C ALA A 219 11.84 0.05 -6.81
N VAL A 220 12.14 -0.91 -5.91
CA VAL A 220 13.43 -1.61 -5.86
C VAL A 220 13.68 -2.41 -7.14
N THR A 221 12.63 -3.04 -7.69
CA THR A 221 12.71 -3.80 -8.96
C THR A 221 13.08 -2.88 -10.11
N ALA A 222 12.40 -1.73 -10.22
CA ALA A 222 12.66 -0.73 -11.25
C ALA A 222 14.09 -0.15 -11.17
N MET A 223 14.58 0.14 -9.96
CA MET A 223 15.94 0.63 -9.72
C MET A 223 17.03 -0.37 -10.11
N ARG A 224 16.72 -1.67 -10.17
CA ARG A 224 17.66 -2.68 -10.66
C ARG A 224 17.76 -2.71 -12.18
N LEU A 225 16.71 -2.31 -12.88
CA LEU A 225 16.60 -2.37 -14.34
C LEU A 225 17.00 -1.05 -15.02
N PHE A 226 16.66 0.08 -14.41
CA PHE A 226 16.83 1.40 -14.99
C PHE A 226 17.70 2.32 -14.11
N LYS A 227 18.37 3.30 -14.75
CA LYS A 227 19.31 4.21 -14.07
C LYS A 227 18.80 5.66 -13.98
N THR A 228 17.84 6.05 -14.82
CA THR A 228 17.30 7.42 -14.82
C THR A 228 16.05 7.50 -13.98
N PHE A 229 15.90 8.56 -13.18
CA PHE A 229 14.76 8.70 -12.24
C PHE A 229 13.40 8.57 -12.93
N LYS A 230 13.21 9.26 -14.07
CA LYS A 230 11.96 9.19 -14.85
C LYS A 230 11.64 7.76 -15.31
N ALA A 231 12.67 7.04 -15.81
CA ALA A 231 12.48 5.65 -16.23
C ALA A 231 12.19 4.73 -15.03
N VAL A 232 12.82 4.97 -13.87
CA VAL A 232 12.56 4.20 -12.63
C VAL A 232 11.12 4.40 -12.18
N VAL A 233 10.62 5.65 -12.13
CA VAL A 233 9.23 5.91 -11.73
C VAL A 233 8.24 5.29 -12.71
N ALA A 234 8.44 5.47 -14.01
CA ALA A 234 7.55 4.91 -15.03
C ALA A 234 7.56 3.37 -15.01
N SER A 235 8.75 2.75 -14.94
CA SER A 235 8.85 1.28 -14.88
C SER A 235 8.33 0.70 -13.57
N SER A 236 8.51 1.39 -12.44
CA SER A 236 7.92 1.00 -11.16
C SER A 236 6.39 0.98 -11.25
N ALA A 237 5.78 1.99 -11.87
CA ALA A 237 4.34 2.06 -12.08
C ALA A 237 3.84 0.89 -12.95
N VAL A 238 4.52 0.62 -14.06
CA VAL A 238 4.16 -0.50 -14.95
C VAL A 238 4.28 -1.85 -14.24
N ILE A 239 5.40 -2.09 -13.53
CA ILE A 239 5.61 -3.35 -12.79
C ILE A 239 4.54 -3.52 -11.71
N SER A 240 4.24 -2.48 -10.95
CA SER A 240 3.23 -2.52 -9.88
C SER A 240 1.85 -2.87 -10.41
N VAL A 241 1.41 -2.20 -11.49
CA VAL A 241 0.13 -2.45 -12.13
C VAL A 241 0.05 -3.87 -12.71
N LEU A 242 1.10 -4.33 -13.40
CA LEU A 242 1.14 -5.68 -13.97
C LEU A 242 1.07 -6.74 -12.87
N CYS A 243 1.86 -6.59 -11.80
CA CYS A 243 1.84 -7.53 -10.68
C CYS A 243 0.49 -7.53 -9.97
N PHE A 244 -0.16 -6.37 -9.84
CA PHE A 244 -1.49 -6.27 -9.25
C PHE A 244 -2.54 -6.98 -10.12
N VAL A 245 -2.59 -6.67 -11.42
CA VAL A 245 -3.57 -7.27 -12.35
C VAL A 245 -3.38 -8.79 -12.40
N LEU A 246 -2.15 -9.28 -12.54
CA LEU A 246 -1.88 -10.72 -12.57
C LEU A 246 -2.23 -11.39 -11.24
N GLY A 247 -1.85 -10.79 -10.12
CA GLY A 247 -2.15 -11.31 -8.78
C GLY A 247 -3.66 -11.31 -8.48
N PHE A 248 -4.38 -10.25 -8.87
CA PHE A 248 -5.82 -10.14 -8.73
C PHE A 248 -6.54 -11.20 -9.55
N LEU A 249 -6.22 -11.30 -10.85
CA LEU A 249 -6.81 -12.30 -11.74
C LEU A 249 -6.55 -13.72 -11.23
N PHE A 250 -5.33 -14.00 -10.80
CA PHE A 250 -4.97 -15.30 -10.24
C PHE A 250 -5.76 -15.61 -8.97
N ALA A 251 -5.86 -14.64 -8.04
CA ALA A 251 -6.58 -14.82 -6.78
C ALA A 251 -8.07 -15.10 -6.97
N VAL A 252 -8.68 -14.39 -7.93
CA VAL A 252 -10.12 -14.49 -8.19
C VAL A 252 -10.46 -15.78 -8.98
N THR A 253 -9.61 -16.21 -9.91
CA THR A 253 -9.85 -17.40 -10.73
C THR A 253 -9.44 -18.72 -10.08
N PHE A 254 -8.53 -18.65 -9.08
CA PHE A 254 -8.02 -19.85 -8.41
C PHE A 254 -8.91 -20.24 -7.24
N VAL A 255 -9.75 -21.26 -7.46
CA VAL A 255 -10.74 -21.73 -6.49
C VAL A 255 -10.31 -23.07 -5.88
N ILE A 256 -10.32 -23.13 -4.56
CA ILE A 256 -10.04 -24.35 -3.79
C ILE A 256 -11.34 -24.86 -3.19
N GLN A 257 -11.80 -26.03 -3.63
CA GLN A 257 -12.94 -26.69 -3.06
C GLN A 257 -12.49 -27.66 -1.97
N LYS A 258 -12.91 -27.43 -0.73
CA LYS A 258 -12.68 -28.39 0.37
C LYS A 258 -13.72 -29.49 0.30
N PRO A 259 -13.31 -30.78 0.25
CA PRO A 259 -14.23 -31.87 0.47
C PRO A 259 -14.56 -31.95 1.97
N ASP A 260 -15.83 -32.06 2.28
CA ASP A 260 -16.39 -32.48 3.59
C ASP A 260 -15.75 -31.86 4.85
N SER A 261 -16.10 -30.64 5.15
CA SER A 261 -16.03 -30.10 6.50
C SER A 261 -17.23 -29.18 6.71
N TYR A 262 -17.70 -29.03 7.92
CA TYR A 262 -18.91 -28.33 8.39
C TYR A 262 -19.21 -26.94 7.81
N MET A 263 -18.40 -26.47 6.85
CA MET A 263 -18.60 -25.33 5.96
C MET A 263 -18.29 -25.77 4.53
N SER A 264 -19.28 -26.20 3.79
CA SER A 264 -19.18 -26.33 2.33
C SER A 264 -19.01 -24.96 1.70
N GLY A 265 -17.78 -24.51 1.55
CA GLY A 265 -17.43 -23.20 1.01
C GLY A 265 -16.26 -23.30 0.04
N THR A 266 -16.39 -22.61 -1.07
CA THR A 266 -15.26 -22.29 -1.96
C THR A 266 -14.35 -21.31 -1.26
N VAL A 267 -13.07 -21.66 -1.08
CA VAL A 267 -12.05 -20.77 -0.51
C VAL A 267 -11.32 -20.12 -1.67
N MET A 268 -11.39 -18.81 -1.75
CA MET A 268 -10.57 -18.00 -2.66
C MET A 268 -9.26 -17.57 -2.00
N LEU A 269 -8.22 -17.38 -2.79
CA LEU A 269 -6.95 -16.89 -2.28
C LEU A 269 -7.07 -15.40 -1.89
N PRO A 270 -6.41 -14.97 -0.80
CA PRO A 270 -6.39 -13.56 -0.43
C PRO A 270 -5.64 -12.76 -1.51
N VAL A 271 -6.34 -11.79 -2.12
CA VAL A 271 -5.84 -10.97 -3.23
C VAL A 271 -4.50 -10.32 -2.92
N GLY A 272 -4.39 -9.73 -1.73
CA GLY A 272 -3.19 -9.03 -1.39
C GLY A 272 -1.96 -9.94 -1.28
N ALA A 273 -2.09 -11.16 -0.71
CA ALA A 273 -0.97 -12.10 -0.60
C ALA A 273 -0.49 -12.55 -1.99
N THR A 274 -1.41 -12.81 -2.91
CA THR A 274 -1.06 -13.18 -4.29
C THR A 274 -0.35 -12.05 -5.02
N VAL A 275 -0.82 -10.81 -4.88
CA VAL A 275 -0.16 -9.62 -5.45
C VAL A 275 1.29 -9.48 -4.93
N VAL A 276 1.51 -9.69 -3.62
CA VAL A 276 2.87 -9.65 -3.05
C VAL A 276 3.75 -10.75 -3.61
N CYS A 277 3.24 -11.98 -3.77
CA CYS A 277 3.98 -13.07 -4.39
C CYS A 277 4.42 -12.73 -5.83
N PHE A 278 3.53 -12.15 -6.65
CA PHE A 278 3.88 -11.70 -8.00
C PHE A 278 4.93 -10.58 -7.99
N ASN A 279 4.85 -9.63 -7.05
CA ASN A 279 5.86 -8.59 -6.89
C ASN A 279 7.24 -9.17 -6.51
N ILE A 280 7.29 -10.15 -5.60
CA ILE A 280 8.53 -10.84 -5.23
C ILE A 280 9.09 -11.61 -6.44
N ALA A 281 8.25 -12.31 -7.19
CA ALA A 281 8.66 -13.01 -8.41
C ALA A 281 9.25 -12.03 -9.44
N ALA A 282 8.64 -10.86 -9.64
CA ALA A 282 9.16 -9.80 -10.51
C ALA A 282 10.52 -9.27 -10.02
N LEU A 283 10.73 -9.10 -8.71
CA LEU A 283 12.02 -8.71 -8.14
C LEU A 283 13.11 -9.76 -8.38
N LEU A 284 12.79 -11.04 -8.21
CA LEU A 284 13.73 -12.14 -8.45
C LEU A 284 14.12 -12.22 -9.93
N THR A 285 13.15 -12.14 -10.84
CA THR A 285 13.41 -12.16 -12.30
C THR A 285 14.26 -10.97 -12.74
N ALA A 286 13.97 -9.75 -12.27
CA ALA A 286 14.78 -8.56 -12.52
C ALA A 286 16.22 -8.72 -12.00
N SER A 287 16.39 -9.36 -10.85
CA SER A 287 17.71 -9.62 -10.26
C SER A 287 18.53 -10.59 -11.09
N ILE A 288 17.90 -11.64 -11.63
CA ILE A 288 18.53 -12.61 -12.52
C ILE A 288 18.93 -11.94 -13.84
N ILE A 289 18.02 -11.16 -14.44
CA ILE A 289 18.30 -10.42 -15.69
C ILE A 289 19.51 -9.50 -15.53
N ARG A 290 19.58 -8.78 -14.41
CA ARG A 290 20.73 -7.90 -14.12
C ARG A 290 22.04 -8.69 -14.02
N LYS A 291 22.06 -9.83 -13.31
CA LYS A 291 23.25 -10.68 -13.17
C LYS A 291 23.71 -11.23 -14.52
N VAL A 292 22.79 -11.66 -15.38
CA VAL A 292 23.09 -12.17 -16.73
C VAL A 292 23.68 -11.06 -17.61
N LYS A 293 23.10 -9.85 -17.59
CA LYS A 293 23.64 -8.69 -18.31
C LYS A 293 25.05 -8.33 -17.85
N GLN A 294 25.32 -8.35 -16.54
CA GLN A 294 26.66 -8.05 -16.03
C GLN A 294 27.72 -9.09 -16.42
N LYS A 295 27.33 -10.37 -16.56
CA LYS A 295 28.25 -11.43 -17.03
C LYS A 295 28.54 -11.35 -18.52
N ARG A 296 27.67 -10.76 -19.35
CA ARG A 296 27.89 -10.60 -20.80
C ARG A 296 28.76 -9.39 -21.16
N VAL A 297 28.98 -8.48 -20.22
CA VAL A 297 29.77 -7.24 -20.42
C VAL A 297 31.19 -7.40 -19.86
N LYS A 298 31.45 -8.47 -19.08
CA LYS A 298 32.79 -8.91 -18.70
C LYS A 298 33.27 -9.96 -19.69
#